data_f5fa5175bad8e1f07085588353853ffa
#
_entry.id   f5fa5175bad8e1f07085588353853ffa
#
_cell.length_a   1.000
_cell.length_b   1.000
_cell.length_c   1.000
_cell.angle_alpha   90.00
_cell.angle_beta   90.00
_cell.angle_gamma   90.00
#
_symmetry.space_group_name_H-M   'P 1'
#
loop_
_entity.id
_entity.type
_entity.pdbx_description
1 polymer ?
#
loop_
_entity_poly.entity_id
_entity_poly.type
_entity_poly.pdbx_seq_one_letter_code
_entity_poly.pdbx_strand_id
1 'polypeptide(L)'
;PSKLSLTNYLRKNIKLSDVAIGLIMELKHKKKFKNLNAQNLGFHIKNFELLLQKPFSIKRSISTAGGVSFKSIDSDFMLTNKPNVYVAGEMLDWEAPTGGYLLQACISSGFFVANNILKKNNSEQN
;
A
#
# COMPACT_ATOMS: atom_id res chain seq x y z
N PRO A 1 -15.25 -25.61 -32.99
CA PRO A 1 -14.68 -24.27 -32.81
C PRO A 1 -15.76 -23.36 -32.22
N SER A 2 -15.57 -22.93 -30.96
CA SER A 2 -16.55 -22.07 -30.31
C SER A 2 -16.63 -20.73 -31.07
N LYS A 3 -17.84 -20.30 -31.42
CA LYS A 3 -18.12 -18.97 -32.00
C LYS A 3 -17.82 -17.80 -31.05
N LEU A 4 -17.26 -18.07 -29.87
CA LEU A 4 -16.95 -17.08 -28.85
C LEU A 4 -15.61 -16.41 -29.15
N SER A 5 -15.55 -15.08 -29.03
CA SER A 5 -14.29 -14.37 -29.02
C SER A 5 -13.41 -14.81 -27.85
N LEU A 6 -12.08 -14.69 -27.99
CA LEU A 6 -11.14 -15.05 -26.90
C LEU A 6 -11.50 -14.35 -25.58
N THR A 7 -11.83 -13.08 -25.62
CA THR A 7 -12.25 -12.30 -24.45
C THR A 7 -13.47 -12.92 -23.74
N ASN A 8 -14.49 -13.27 -24.53
CA ASN A 8 -15.69 -13.90 -23.99
C ASN A 8 -15.43 -15.31 -23.46
N TYR A 9 -14.53 -16.04 -24.11
CA TYR A 9 -14.10 -17.37 -23.63
C TYR A 9 -13.39 -17.26 -22.27
N LEU A 10 -12.43 -16.36 -22.14
CA LEU A 10 -11.68 -16.12 -20.90
C LEU A 10 -12.61 -15.68 -19.75
N ARG A 11 -13.59 -14.81 -20.03
CA ARG A 11 -14.54 -14.35 -19.03
C ARG A 11 -15.51 -15.45 -18.59
N LYS A 12 -16.15 -16.14 -19.53
CA LYS A 12 -17.23 -17.10 -19.22
C LYS A 12 -16.74 -18.46 -18.75
N ASN A 13 -15.69 -19.01 -19.39
CA ASN A 13 -15.25 -20.37 -19.13
C ASN A 13 -14.09 -20.42 -18.12
N ILE A 14 -13.19 -19.45 -18.13
CA ILE A 14 -12.04 -19.40 -17.21
C ILE A 14 -12.30 -18.48 -16.01
N LYS A 15 -13.34 -17.65 -16.09
CA LYS A 15 -13.75 -16.70 -15.03
C LYS A 15 -12.63 -15.70 -14.64
N LEU A 16 -11.82 -15.29 -15.58
CA LEU A 16 -10.82 -14.25 -15.35
C LEU A 16 -11.47 -12.88 -15.16
N SER A 17 -10.85 -12.06 -14.32
CA SER A 17 -11.25 -10.66 -14.13
C SER A 17 -11.02 -9.83 -15.39
N ASP A 18 -11.74 -8.73 -15.56
CA ASP A 18 -11.58 -7.84 -16.72
C ASP A 18 -10.17 -7.25 -16.81
N VAL A 19 -9.54 -6.99 -15.67
CA VAL A 19 -8.15 -6.55 -15.61
C VAL A 19 -7.20 -7.62 -16.18
N ALA A 20 -7.32 -8.87 -15.73
CA ALA A 20 -6.51 -9.98 -16.24
C ALA A 20 -6.71 -10.20 -17.74
N ILE A 21 -7.95 -10.11 -18.21
CA ILE A 21 -8.27 -10.20 -19.65
C ILE A 21 -7.61 -9.05 -20.43
N GLY A 22 -7.68 -7.81 -19.92
CA GLY A 22 -7.05 -6.65 -20.53
C GLY A 22 -5.54 -6.84 -20.69
N LEU A 23 -4.86 -7.27 -19.63
CA LEU A 23 -3.41 -7.55 -19.66
C LEU A 23 -3.04 -8.62 -20.69
N ILE A 24 -3.80 -9.72 -20.76
CA ILE A 24 -3.60 -10.79 -21.75
C ILE A 24 -3.79 -10.24 -23.17
N MET A 25 -4.79 -9.40 -23.39
CA MET A 25 -5.05 -8.82 -24.71
C MET A 25 -3.94 -7.85 -25.14
N GLU A 26 -3.33 -7.08 -24.21
CA GLU A 26 -2.15 -6.26 -24.52
C GLU A 26 -0.96 -7.08 -25.00
N LEU A 27 -0.68 -8.24 -24.37
CA LEU A 27 0.37 -9.14 -24.83
C LEU A 27 0.08 -9.65 -26.23
N LYS A 28 -1.18 -9.95 -26.57
CA LYS A 28 -1.59 -10.35 -27.90
C LYS A 28 -1.27 -9.27 -28.93
N HIS A 29 -1.58 -8.00 -28.65
CA HIS A 29 -1.28 -6.87 -29.53
C HIS A 29 0.24 -6.65 -29.73
N LYS A 30 1.04 -6.91 -28.70
CA LYS A 30 2.52 -6.82 -28.79
C LYS A 30 3.17 -8.00 -29.52
N LYS A 31 2.39 -8.83 -30.27
CA LYS A 31 2.86 -9.98 -31.04
C LYS A 31 3.65 -11.05 -30.24
N LYS A 32 3.60 -11.02 -28.92
CA LYS A 32 4.19 -12.06 -28.07
C LYS A 32 3.45 -13.40 -28.18
N PHE A 33 2.25 -13.41 -28.75
CA PHE A 33 1.43 -14.61 -28.97
C PHE A 33 1.26 -14.90 -30.47
N LYS A 34 2.26 -15.48 -31.12
CA LYS A 34 2.15 -15.88 -32.53
C LYS A 34 1.23 -17.10 -32.76
N ASN A 35 1.10 -18.00 -31.78
CA ASN A 35 0.27 -19.21 -31.87
C ASN A 35 -0.43 -19.47 -30.53
N LEU A 36 -1.63 -18.92 -30.35
CA LEU A 36 -2.48 -19.17 -29.19
C LEU A 36 -3.16 -20.55 -29.32
N ASN A 37 -2.50 -21.59 -28.83
CA ASN A 37 -3.17 -22.83 -28.49
C ASN A 37 -3.53 -22.85 -26.99
N ALA A 38 -4.35 -23.79 -26.55
CA ALA A 38 -4.82 -23.87 -25.19
C ALA A 38 -3.69 -24.03 -24.16
N GLN A 39 -2.63 -24.76 -24.53
CA GLN A 39 -1.47 -25.01 -23.65
C GLN A 39 -0.67 -23.73 -23.45
N ASN A 40 -0.35 -23.01 -24.54
CA ASN A 40 0.40 -21.75 -24.49
C ASN A 40 -0.41 -20.68 -23.75
N LEU A 41 -1.71 -20.60 -23.94
CA LEU A 41 -2.57 -19.68 -23.24
C LEU A 41 -2.57 -19.97 -21.72
N GLY A 42 -2.71 -21.23 -21.33
CA GLY A 42 -2.66 -21.64 -19.93
C GLY A 42 -1.31 -21.31 -19.27
N PHE A 43 -0.20 -21.55 -19.97
CA PHE A 43 1.13 -21.18 -19.49
C PHE A 43 1.24 -19.67 -19.24
N HIS A 44 0.84 -18.85 -20.19
CA HIS A 44 0.92 -17.38 -20.07
C HIS A 44 -0.02 -16.80 -19.00
N ILE A 45 -1.17 -17.42 -18.77
CA ILE A 45 -2.06 -17.01 -17.68
C ILE A 45 -1.42 -17.28 -16.32
N LYS A 46 -0.75 -18.41 -16.16
CA LYS A 46 -0.11 -18.82 -14.90
C LYS A 46 1.24 -18.13 -14.67
N ASN A 47 1.94 -17.78 -15.73
CA ASN A 47 3.28 -17.18 -15.69
C ASN A 47 3.28 -15.84 -16.42
N PHE A 48 2.38 -14.96 -16.00
CA PHE A 48 2.25 -13.64 -16.63
C PHE A 48 3.41 -12.74 -16.20
N GLU A 49 4.26 -12.39 -17.15
CA GLU A 49 5.36 -11.44 -16.92
C GLU A 49 4.85 -10.01 -17.04
N LEU A 50 4.82 -9.28 -15.93
CA LEU A 50 4.54 -7.86 -15.89
C LEU A 50 5.85 -7.09 -15.76
N LEU A 51 6.24 -6.38 -16.82
CA LEU A 51 7.41 -5.52 -16.78
C LEU A 51 7.08 -4.24 -16.01
N LEU A 52 7.53 -4.19 -14.76
CA LEU A 52 7.46 -2.97 -13.96
C LEU A 52 8.58 -2.03 -14.39
N GLN A 53 8.25 -0.76 -14.59
CA GLN A 53 9.25 0.26 -14.90
C GLN A 53 9.79 0.85 -13.59
N LYS A 54 9.59 2.12 -13.37
CA LYS A 54 9.97 2.83 -12.15
C LYS A 54 8.74 3.20 -11.33
N PRO A 55 8.85 3.32 -10.01
CA PRO A 55 7.76 3.86 -9.19
C PRO A 55 7.45 5.31 -9.59
N PHE A 56 6.24 5.74 -9.34
CA PHE A 56 5.88 7.15 -9.45
C PHE A 56 6.63 7.99 -8.41
N SER A 57 6.66 9.32 -8.63
CA SER A 57 7.24 10.24 -7.67
C SER A 57 6.55 10.13 -6.31
N ILE A 58 7.35 10.20 -5.23
CA ILE A 58 6.86 10.19 -3.85
C ILE A 58 5.82 11.30 -3.59
N LYS A 59 5.83 12.39 -4.36
CA LYS A 59 4.84 13.47 -4.27
C LYS A 59 3.40 13.00 -4.50
N ARG A 60 3.20 11.83 -5.10
CA ARG A 60 1.89 11.22 -5.35
C ARG A 60 1.55 10.10 -4.37
N SER A 61 2.39 9.85 -3.39
CA SER A 61 2.12 8.84 -2.36
C SER A 61 0.96 9.28 -1.47
N ILE A 62 0.08 8.36 -1.17
CA ILE A 62 -1.02 8.54 -0.21
C ILE A 62 -0.48 8.29 1.21
N SER A 63 0.49 7.40 1.34
CA SER A 63 1.19 7.05 2.57
C SER A 63 2.64 6.72 2.25
N THR A 64 3.56 6.99 3.17
CA THR A 64 4.98 6.75 3.00
C THR A 64 5.53 5.96 4.18
N ALA A 65 6.48 5.06 3.89
CA ALA A 65 7.26 4.39 4.92
C ALA A 65 8.39 5.30 5.42
N GLY A 66 8.80 5.10 6.66
CA GLY A 66 9.83 5.87 7.33
C GLY A 66 9.26 7.00 8.19
N GLY A 67 10.05 7.45 9.15
CA GLY A 67 9.63 8.48 10.10
C GLY A 67 10.55 8.52 11.31
N VAL A 68 10.06 9.09 12.41
CA VAL A 68 10.76 9.14 13.68
C VAL A 68 10.71 7.76 14.35
N SER A 69 11.90 7.18 14.57
CA SER A 69 12.02 5.86 15.20
C SER A 69 11.48 5.88 16.63
N PHE A 70 10.78 4.82 17.03
CA PHE A 70 10.35 4.60 18.42
C PHE A 70 11.51 4.57 19.43
N LYS A 71 12.74 4.27 18.98
CA LYS A 71 13.94 4.35 19.82
C LYS A 71 14.37 5.78 20.15
N SER A 72 13.87 6.76 19.40
CA SER A 72 14.19 8.18 19.56
C SER A 72 13.19 8.94 20.41
N ILE A 73 12.17 8.26 20.94
CA ILE A 73 11.15 8.83 21.81
C ILE A 73 11.05 8.06 23.12
N ASP A 74 10.56 8.75 24.15
CA ASP A 74 10.23 8.13 25.44
C ASP A 74 8.77 7.60 25.48
N SER A 75 8.36 7.16 26.67
CA SER A 75 6.99 6.65 26.91
C SER A 75 5.88 7.69 26.69
N ASP A 76 6.20 8.97 26.71
CA ASP A 76 5.26 10.07 26.49
C ASP A 76 5.30 10.60 25.05
N PHE A 77 6.05 9.92 24.17
CA PHE A 77 6.28 10.31 22.77
C PHE A 77 7.06 11.62 22.63
N MET A 78 7.84 11.99 23.64
CA MET A 78 8.78 13.10 23.59
C MET A 78 10.11 12.63 23.01
N LEU A 79 10.76 13.46 22.19
CA LEU A 79 12.10 13.16 21.65
C LEU A 79 13.12 13.09 22.78
N THR A 80 13.87 11.99 22.86
CA THR A 80 14.91 11.77 23.88
C THR A 80 16.08 12.78 23.78
N ASN A 81 16.38 13.25 22.58
CA ASN A 81 17.46 14.20 22.30
C ASN A 81 16.98 15.66 22.21
N LYS A 82 15.69 15.93 22.34
CA LYS A 82 15.12 17.27 22.24
C LYS A 82 13.94 17.44 23.20
N PRO A 83 14.19 17.86 24.44
CA PRO A 83 13.13 18.06 25.43
C PRO A 83 12.01 18.98 24.96
N ASN A 84 10.77 18.71 25.39
CA ASN A 84 9.56 19.44 25.06
C ASN A 84 9.17 19.40 23.57
N VAL A 85 9.73 18.47 22.79
CA VAL A 85 9.30 18.19 21.42
C VAL A 85 8.67 16.81 21.38
N TYR A 86 7.41 16.75 21.02
CA TYR A 86 6.61 15.53 20.95
C TYR A 86 6.30 15.18 19.51
N VAL A 87 6.14 13.91 19.22
CA VAL A 87 5.80 13.38 17.91
C VAL A 87 4.60 12.46 17.99
N ALA A 88 3.71 12.49 17.00
CA ALA A 88 2.53 11.66 16.95
C ALA A 88 2.10 11.39 15.51
N GLY A 89 1.23 10.43 15.31
CA GLY A 89 0.61 10.15 14.03
C GLY A 89 1.57 9.53 13.01
N GLU A 90 1.38 9.87 11.76
CA GLU A 90 2.11 9.29 10.63
C GLU A 90 3.59 9.71 10.57
N MET A 91 4.01 10.70 11.36
CA MET A 91 5.43 11.04 11.46
C MET A 91 6.25 9.99 12.25
N LEU A 92 5.61 9.08 12.96
CA LEU A 92 6.26 7.93 13.59
C LEU A 92 6.61 6.86 12.54
N ASP A 93 7.74 6.19 12.72
CA ASP A 93 8.19 5.11 11.83
C ASP A 93 7.44 3.81 12.10
N TRP A 94 6.27 3.70 11.51
CA TRP A 94 5.44 2.49 11.54
C TRP A 94 4.54 2.42 10.32
N GLU A 95 4.04 1.24 10.02
CA GLU A 95 3.14 0.98 8.90
C GLU A 95 1.90 0.26 9.38
N ALA A 96 0.77 0.55 8.74
CA ALA A 96 -0.50 -0.10 9.03
C ALA A 96 -1.11 -0.70 7.76
N PRO A 97 -1.85 -1.82 7.90
CA PRO A 97 -2.65 -2.31 6.79
C PRO A 97 -3.78 -1.31 6.45
N THR A 98 -4.33 -1.45 5.25
CA THR A 98 -5.53 -0.69 4.85
C THR A 98 -6.71 -1.05 5.74
N GLY A 99 -7.69 -0.13 5.89
CA GLY A 99 -8.89 -0.34 6.70
C GLY A 99 -9.04 0.61 7.88
N GLY A 100 -8.39 1.77 7.83
CA GLY A 100 -8.53 2.83 8.84
C GLY A 100 -7.57 2.71 10.03
N TYR A 101 -6.72 1.70 10.09
CA TYR A 101 -5.78 1.49 11.20
C TYR A 101 -4.79 2.64 11.37
N LEU A 102 -4.24 3.16 10.26
CA LEU A 102 -3.33 4.30 10.31
C LEU A 102 -4.01 5.55 10.89
N LEU A 103 -5.21 5.86 10.42
CA LEU A 103 -6.00 6.99 10.92
C LEU A 103 -6.32 6.85 12.40
N GLN A 104 -6.75 5.66 12.83
CA GLN A 104 -7.05 5.37 14.23
C GLN A 104 -5.82 5.58 15.12
N ALA A 105 -4.65 5.10 14.72
CA ALA A 105 -3.43 5.27 15.48
C ALA A 105 -2.95 6.72 15.48
N CYS A 106 -3.10 7.47 14.39
CA CYS A 106 -2.78 8.89 14.35
C CYS A 106 -3.63 9.69 15.34
N ILE A 107 -4.93 9.45 15.38
CA ILE A 107 -5.84 10.11 16.33
C ILE A 107 -5.50 9.70 17.77
N SER A 108 -5.31 8.40 18.03
CA SER A 108 -5.00 7.88 19.37
C SER A 108 -3.68 8.40 19.91
N SER A 109 -2.62 8.41 19.09
CA SER A 109 -1.31 8.94 19.50
C SER A 109 -1.35 10.45 19.73
N GLY A 110 -2.06 11.20 18.91
CA GLY A 110 -2.26 12.64 19.11
C GLY A 110 -2.98 12.94 20.42
N PHE A 111 -4.06 12.22 20.72
CA PHE A 111 -4.80 12.34 21.99
C PHE A 111 -3.91 11.97 23.19
N PHE A 112 -3.15 10.89 23.09
CA PHE A 112 -2.24 10.44 24.16
C PHE A 112 -1.18 11.51 24.46
N VAL A 113 -0.50 12.02 23.44
CA VAL A 113 0.50 13.08 23.58
C VAL A 113 -0.09 14.35 24.22
N ALA A 114 -1.24 14.80 23.74
CA ALA A 114 -1.89 15.99 24.27
C ALA A 114 -2.19 15.84 25.78
N ASN A 115 -2.71 14.69 26.20
CA ASN A 115 -2.98 14.43 27.63
C ASN A 115 -1.70 14.39 28.48
N ASN A 116 -0.60 13.86 27.96
CA ASN A 116 0.66 13.81 28.70
C ASN A 116 1.27 15.23 28.87
N ILE A 117 1.19 16.06 27.83
CA ILE A 117 1.61 17.46 27.91
C ILE A 117 0.78 18.22 28.96
N LEU A 118 -0.54 18.05 28.96
CA LEU A 118 -1.42 18.72 29.93
C LEU A 118 -1.12 18.28 31.37
N LYS A 119 -0.91 16.99 31.62
CA LYS A 119 -0.54 16.46 32.94
C LYS A 119 0.79 17.04 33.43
N LYS A 120 1.79 17.13 32.55
CA LYS A 120 3.09 17.67 32.88
C LYS A 120 3.01 19.14 33.27
N ASN A 121 2.31 19.94 32.47
CA ASN A 121 2.14 21.38 32.75
C ASN A 121 1.41 21.62 34.08
N ASN A 122 0.41 20.80 34.40
CA ASN A 122 -0.31 20.92 35.67
C ASN A 122 0.54 20.50 36.87
N SER A 123 1.49 19.59 36.72
CA SER A 123 2.40 19.17 37.80
C SER A 123 3.54 20.19 38.04
N GLU A 124 3.88 21.03 37.10
CA GLU A 124 4.88 22.09 37.24
C GLU A 124 4.31 23.38 37.87
N GLN A 125 2.98 23.49 37.97
CA GLN A 125 2.30 24.65 38.58
C GLN A 125 1.93 24.45 40.06
N ASN A 126 2.13 23.26 40.61
CA ASN A 126 1.91 22.91 41.99
C ASN A 126 3.23 22.69 42.73
#